data_6a8bfc29d6bca85d9982a8872fd30fb3
#
_entry.id   6a8bfc29d6bca85d9982a8872fd30fb3
#
_cell.length_a   1.000
_cell.length_b   1.000
_cell.length_c   1.000
_cell.angle_alpha   90.00
_cell.angle_beta   90.00
_cell.angle_gamma   90.00
#
_symmetry.space_group_name_H-M   'P 1'
#
loop_
_entity.id
_entity.type
_entity.pdbx_description
1 polymer ?
#
loop_
_entity_poly.entity_id
_entity_poly.type
_entity_poly.pdbx_seq_one_letter_code
_entity_poly.pdbx_strand_id
1 'polypeptide(L)'
;EEDKESIATRAGPNIGIVTAYNDTISAHQPFGAYPAQMKIWAREVGATCQVAGATPAMCDGVTQGTEGMELSLFSRDVIALATAVSLSHAMYDSVAMLGMCDKIVPGLLIGALRFGHLPTLFLSAGAMPTG
;
A
#
# COMPACT_ATOMS: atom_id res chain seq x y z
N GLU A 1 -2.93 -22.38 1.03
CA GLU A 1 -4.24 -23.07 1.10
C GLU A 1 -5.03 -22.63 2.33
N GLU A 2 -4.46 -22.65 3.52
CA GLU A 2 -5.09 -22.25 4.79
C GLU A 2 -5.67 -20.82 4.76
N ASP A 3 -4.95 -19.85 4.19
CA ASP A 3 -5.45 -18.47 4.09
C ASP A 3 -6.72 -18.38 3.22
N LYS A 4 -6.82 -19.17 2.16
CA LYS A 4 -8.01 -19.18 1.29
C LYS A 4 -9.22 -19.72 2.03
N GLU A 5 -9.05 -20.76 2.80
CA GLU A 5 -10.11 -21.35 3.61
C GLU A 5 -10.55 -20.38 4.70
N SER A 6 -9.61 -19.76 5.42
CA SER A 6 -9.90 -18.77 6.45
C SER A 6 -10.68 -17.58 5.89
N ILE A 7 -10.30 -17.07 4.70
CA ILE A 7 -11.01 -15.97 4.04
C ILE A 7 -12.41 -16.42 3.58
N ALA A 8 -12.53 -17.59 2.98
CA ALA A 8 -13.80 -18.10 2.48
C ALA A 8 -14.82 -18.35 3.60
N THR A 9 -14.35 -18.80 4.74
CA THR A 9 -15.19 -19.06 5.92
C THR A 9 -15.34 -17.86 6.86
N ARG A 10 -14.65 -16.75 6.57
CA ARG A 10 -14.57 -15.57 7.46
C ARG A 10 -14.17 -15.93 8.89
N ALA A 11 -13.23 -16.85 9.03
CA ALA A 11 -12.78 -17.34 10.34
C ALA A 11 -12.05 -16.26 11.18
N GLY A 12 -11.52 -15.23 10.53
CA GLY A 12 -10.87 -14.08 11.18
C GLY A 12 -10.87 -12.85 10.28
N PRO A 13 -10.41 -11.69 10.77
CA PRO A 13 -10.32 -10.47 9.98
C PRO A 13 -9.31 -10.63 8.83
N ASN A 14 -9.61 -9.98 7.71
CA ASN A 14 -8.74 -9.94 6.54
C ASN A 14 -8.19 -8.54 6.32
N ILE A 15 -6.87 -8.39 6.37
CA ILE A 15 -6.16 -7.12 6.22
C ILE A 15 -5.75 -6.95 4.76
N GLY A 16 -6.21 -5.87 4.14
CA GLY A 16 -5.75 -5.49 2.80
C GLY A 16 -4.45 -4.68 2.86
N ILE A 17 -3.47 -5.01 2.03
CA ILE A 17 -2.27 -4.20 1.84
C ILE A 17 -2.39 -3.46 0.52
N VAL A 18 -2.31 -2.14 0.56
CA VAL A 18 -2.09 -1.30 -0.62
C VAL A 18 -0.66 -0.80 -0.58
N THR A 19 0.14 -1.18 -1.56
CA THR A 19 1.57 -0.85 -1.59
C THR A 19 1.94 -0.03 -2.81
N ALA A 20 2.78 0.98 -2.62
CA ALA A 20 3.38 1.76 -3.69
C ALA A 20 4.81 1.31 -4.02
N TYR A 21 5.20 0.10 -3.59
CA TYR A 21 6.51 -0.44 -3.86
C TYR A 21 6.80 -0.58 -5.36
N ASN A 22 7.97 -0.14 -5.75
CA ASN A 22 8.64 -0.50 -6.99
C ASN A 22 10.16 -0.33 -6.82
N ASP A 23 10.93 -0.90 -7.72
CA ASP A 23 12.39 -0.90 -7.63
C ASP A 23 13.03 0.46 -7.94
N THR A 24 12.27 1.39 -8.53
CA THR A 24 12.80 2.71 -8.92
C THR A 24 12.78 3.72 -7.78
N ILE A 25 12.05 3.45 -6.70
CA ILE A 25 11.96 4.31 -5.52
C ILE A 25 12.76 3.69 -4.38
N SER A 26 13.99 4.15 -4.19
CA SER A 26 14.90 3.61 -3.16
C SER A 26 14.31 3.66 -1.74
N ALA A 27 13.56 4.71 -1.40
CA ALA A 27 12.88 4.84 -0.12
C ALA A 27 11.82 3.74 0.13
N HIS A 28 11.34 3.08 -0.93
CA HIS A 28 10.36 2.00 -0.85
C HIS A 28 10.99 0.60 -0.77
N GLN A 29 12.29 0.49 -0.86
CA GLN A 29 12.99 -0.79 -0.85
C GLN A 29 12.53 -1.73 0.29
N PRO A 30 12.36 -1.30 1.55
CA PRO A 30 11.90 -2.17 2.62
C PRO A 30 10.51 -2.77 2.38
N PHE A 31 9.64 -2.07 1.65
CA PHE A 31 8.29 -2.54 1.36
C PHE A 31 8.24 -3.80 0.49
N GLY A 32 9.33 -4.14 -0.21
CA GLY A 32 9.41 -5.39 -0.95
C GLY A 32 9.26 -6.63 -0.06
N ALA A 33 9.73 -6.55 1.18
CA ALA A 33 9.66 -7.65 2.15
C ALA A 33 8.43 -7.59 3.08
N TYR A 34 7.85 -6.41 3.30
CA TYR A 34 6.79 -6.20 4.28
C TYR A 34 5.55 -7.10 4.05
N PRO A 35 5.01 -7.26 2.83
CA PRO A 35 3.80 -8.06 2.65
C PRO A 35 3.98 -9.52 3.07
N ALA A 36 5.13 -10.11 2.82
CA ALA A 36 5.41 -11.49 3.23
C ALA A 36 5.46 -11.62 4.76
N GLN A 37 6.13 -10.68 5.43
CA GLN A 37 6.24 -10.67 6.88
C GLN A 37 4.89 -10.38 7.55
N MET A 38 4.12 -9.45 7.02
CA MET A 38 2.79 -9.12 7.53
C MET A 38 1.82 -10.31 7.45
N LYS A 39 1.92 -11.14 6.42
CA LYS A 39 1.13 -12.37 6.31
C LYS A 39 1.46 -13.35 7.44
N ILE A 40 2.73 -13.46 7.82
CA ILE A 40 3.15 -14.31 8.95
C ILE A 40 2.54 -13.79 10.24
N TRP A 41 2.73 -12.52 10.55
CA TRP A 41 2.21 -11.89 11.77
C TRP A 41 0.68 -11.92 11.85
N ALA A 42 -0.01 -11.72 10.73
CA ALA A 42 -1.47 -11.83 10.70
C ALA A 42 -1.94 -13.22 11.13
N ARG A 43 -1.31 -14.28 10.63
CA ARG A 43 -1.64 -15.66 11.03
C ARG A 43 -1.41 -15.92 12.52
N GLU A 44 -0.35 -15.36 13.10
CA GLU A 44 -0.05 -15.51 14.54
C GLU A 44 -1.17 -14.96 15.43
N VAL A 45 -1.94 -13.99 14.93
CA VAL A 45 -3.07 -13.38 15.66
C VAL A 45 -4.44 -13.84 15.15
N GLY A 46 -4.50 -14.89 14.33
CA GLY A 46 -5.75 -15.42 13.79
C GLY A 46 -6.39 -14.58 12.70
N ALA A 47 -5.62 -13.74 12.04
CA ALA A 47 -6.04 -12.92 10.91
C ALA A 47 -5.42 -13.41 9.60
N THR A 48 -5.93 -12.89 8.48
CA THR A 48 -5.30 -13.03 7.17
C THR A 48 -4.85 -11.68 6.65
N CYS A 49 -3.89 -11.69 5.74
CA CYS A 49 -3.36 -10.49 5.13
C CYS A 49 -3.11 -10.72 3.65
N GLN A 50 -3.63 -9.84 2.80
CA GLN A 50 -3.50 -9.96 1.35
C GLN A 50 -3.05 -8.64 0.73
N VAL A 51 -2.21 -8.72 -0.29
CA VAL A 51 -1.96 -7.55 -1.14
C VAL A 51 -3.23 -7.29 -1.95
N ALA A 52 -3.92 -6.21 -1.62
CA ALA A 52 -5.13 -5.76 -2.30
C ALA A 52 -4.80 -5.18 -3.67
N GLY A 53 -3.65 -4.52 -3.77
CA GLY A 53 -3.16 -3.97 -5.01
C GLY A 53 -1.83 -3.23 -4.83
N ALA A 54 -1.15 -3.01 -5.95
CA ALA A 54 -0.01 -2.12 -6.05
C ALA A 54 -0.45 -0.83 -6.75
N THR A 55 0.01 0.32 -6.26
CA THR A 55 -0.20 1.60 -6.91
C THR A 55 1.05 1.99 -7.69
N PRO A 56 0.94 2.44 -8.95
CA PRO A 56 2.08 2.98 -9.66
C PRO A 56 2.54 4.26 -8.95
N ALA A 57 3.82 4.39 -8.73
CA ALA A 57 4.39 5.53 -8.01
C ALA A 57 5.65 6.05 -8.70
N MET A 58 5.87 7.35 -8.62
CA MET A 58 7.03 8.05 -9.15
C MET A 58 7.90 8.55 -8.02
N CYS A 59 9.21 8.57 -8.26
CA CYS A 59 10.16 9.23 -7.38
C CYS A 59 10.62 10.55 -8.03
N ASP A 60 10.30 11.67 -7.43
CA ASP A 60 10.69 12.98 -7.93
C ASP A 60 12.21 13.14 -8.00
N GLY A 61 12.93 12.52 -7.07
CA GLY A 61 14.38 12.51 -7.09
C GLY A 61 14.98 11.82 -8.32
N VAL A 62 14.27 10.86 -8.92
CA VAL A 62 14.67 10.16 -10.15
C VAL A 62 14.22 10.93 -11.39
N THR A 63 13.00 11.48 -11.37
CA THR A 63 12.40 12.12 -12.55
C THR A 63 12.75 13.60 -12.67
N GLN A 64 13.30 14.22 -11.65
CA GLN A 64 13.65 15.63 -11.68
C GLN A 64 14.62 15.95 -12.84
N GLY A 65 14.30 16.98 -13.60
CA GLY A 65 15.06 17.36 -14.78
C GLY A 65 14.74 16.55 -16.04
N THR A 66 13.77 15.64 -15.99
CA THR A 66 13.25 14.90 -17.15
C THR A 66 11.82 15.28 -17.44
N GLU A 67 11.34 14.95 -18.65
CA GLU A 67 9.94 15.17 -19.04
C GLU A 67 8.95 14.40 -18.14
N GLY A 68 9.39 13.28 -17.56
CA GLY A 68 8.56 12.49 -16.65
C GLY A 68 8.11 13.25 -15.41
N MET A 69 8.81 14.32 -15.03
CA MET A 69 8.44 15.16 -13.90
C MET A 69 7.07 15.85 -14.09
N GLU A 70 6.64 16.07 -15.32
CA GLU A 70 5.32 16.64 -15.64
C GLU A 70 4.16 15.77 -15.13
N LEU A 71 4.39 14.45 -14.97
CA LEU A 71 3.41 13.52 -14.43
C LEU A 71 3.41 13.43 -12.89
N SER A 72 4.33 14.11 -12.23
CA SER A 72 4.55 13.95 -10.78
C SER A 72 3.28 14.27 -9.97
N LEU A 73 2.65 15.41 -10.18
CA LEU A 73 1.41 15.77 -9.47
C LEU A 73 0.24 14.88 -9.88
N PHE A 74 0.17 14.49 -11.14
CA PHE A 74 -0.88 13.60 -11.64
C PHE A 74 -0.76 12.19 -11.05
N SER A 75 0.44 11.74 -10.72
CA SER A 75 0.65 10.43 -10.10
C SER A 75 -0.11 10.29 -8.78
N ARG A 76 -0.31 11.36 -8.04
CA ARG A 76 -1.14 11.37 -6.82
C ARG A 76 -2.58 10.96 -7.11
N ASP A 77 -3.16 11.47 -8.20
CA ASP A 77 -4.54 11.14 -8.59
C ASP A 77 -4.65 9.68 -9.04
N VAL A 78 -3.65 9.20 -9.78
CA VAL A 78 -3.56 7.79 -10.17
C VAL A 78 -3.45 6.87 -8.95
N ILE A 79 -2.64 7.22 -7.96
CA ILE A 79 -2.50 6.46 -6.71
C ILE A 79 -3.83 6.42 -5.96
N ALA A 80 -4.54 7.55 -5.86
CA ALA A 80 -5.85 7.61 -5.22
C ALA A 80 -6.87 6.70 -5.92
N LEU A 81 -6.92 6.72 -7.25
CA LEU A 81 -7.80 5.88 -8.06
C LEU A 81 -7.43 4.40 -7.94
N ALA A 82 -6.14 4.05 -8.03
CA ALA A 82 -5.66 2.69 -7.88
C ALA A 82 -5.98 2.12 -6.49
N THR A 83 -5.82 2.92 -5.44
CA THR A 83 -6.20 2.57 -4.07
C THR A 83 -7.70 2.29 -3.98
N ALA A 84 -8.53 3.16 -4.55
CA ALA A 84 -9.97 2.98 -4.55
C ALA A 84 -10.39 1.70 -5.30
N VAL A 85 -9.79 1.41 -6.45
CA VAL A 85 -10.02 0.16 -7.19
C VAL A 85 -9.67 -1.05 -6.33
N SER A 86 -8.51 -1.03 -5.69
CA SER A 86 -8.05 -2.13 -4.83
C SER A 86 -9.00 -2.40 -3.68
N LEU A 87 -9.46 -1.37 -2.99
CA LEU A 87 -10.37 -1.49 -1.84
C LEU A 87 -11.82 -1.79 -2.23
N SER A 88 -12.20 -1.51 -3.48
CA SER A 88 -13.54 -1.81 -4.01
C SER A 88 -13.86 -3.31 -4.09
N HIS A 89 -12.88 -4.19 -3.88
CA HIS A 89 -13.14 -5.63 -3.74
C HIS A 89 -14.01 -5.96 -2.52
N ALA A 90 -14.16 -5.04 -1.56
CA ALA A 90 -15.05 -5.15 -0.41
C ALA A 90 -14.87 -6.43 0.43
N MET A 91 -13.62 -6.89 0.54
CA MET A 91 -13.29 -8.13 1.26
C MET A 91 -12.29 -7.93 2.40
N TYR A 92 -12.04 -6.67 2.76
CA TYR A 92 -11.08 -6.30 3.80
C TYR A 92 -11.80 -5.69 5.00
N ASP A 93 -11.35 -6.07 6.19
CA ASP A 93 -11.84 -5.53 7.47
C ASP A 93 -10.99 -4.35 7.95
N SER A 94 -9.76 -4.26 7.45
CA SER A 94 -8.83 -3.15 7.71
C SER A 94 -7.80 -3.05 6.59
N VAL A 95 -7.05 -1.96 6.56
CA VAL A 95 -6.09 -1.68 5.48
C VAL A 95 -4.76 -1.21 6.04
N ALA A 96 -3.67 -1.75 5.49
CA ALA A 96 -2.32 -1.25 5.67
C ALA A 96 -1.84 -0.58 4.37
N MET A 97 -1.45 0.68 4.47
CA MET A 97 -0.93 1.48 3.37
C MET A 97 0.60 1.55 3.46
N LEU A 98 1.29 1.07 2.44
CA LEU A 98 2.74 1.10 2.35
C LEU A 98 3.16 2.14 1.32
N GLY A 99 3.65 3.26 1.78
CA GLY A 99 4.12 4.34 0.91
C GLY A 99 4.87 5.40 1.69
N MET A 100 5.77 6.06 0.99
CA MET A 100 6.50 7.25 1.44
C MET A 100 6.47 8.30 0.33
N CYS A 101 6.97 9.46 0.61
CA CYS A 101 7.06 10.62 -0.27
C CYS A 101 5.80 11.49 -0.34
N ASP A 102 6.04 12.72 -0.77
CA ASP A 102 5.12 13.86 -0.69
C ASP A 102 3.87 13.77 -1.57
N LYS A 103 3.88 12.94 -2.61
CA LYS A 103 2.70 12.69 -3.46
C LYS A 103 2.07 11.32 -3.22
N ILE A 104 2.89 10.35 -2.84
CA ILE A 104 2.45 8.96 -2.66
C ILE A 104 1.56 8.85 -1.42
N VAL A 105 2.02 9.36 -0.28
CA VAL A 105 1.24 9.32 0.97
C VAL A 105 -0.09 10.08 0.84
N PRO A 106 -0.13 11.32 0.31
CA PRO A 106 -1.41 11.99 0.06
C PRO A 106 -2.31 11.24 -0.92
N GLY A 107 -1.76 10.63 -1.98
CA GLY A 107 -2.54 9.83 -2.91
C GLY A 107 -3.20 8.62 -2.24
N LEU A 108 -2.45 7.88 -1.44
CA LEU A 108 -2.96 6.77 -0.63
C LEU A 108 -4.03 7.26 0.37
N LEU A 109 -3.80 8.40 1.01
CA LEU A 109 -4.75 8.99 1.97
C LEU A 109 -6.07 9.39 1.30
N ILE A 110 -6.01 10.03 0.13
CA ILE A 110 -7.21 10.40 -0.63
C ILE A 110 -8.03 9.14 -0.95
N GLY A 111 -7.37 8.07 -1.40
CA GLY A 111 -8.03 6.79 -1.64
C GLY A 111 -8.63 6.19 -0.37
N ALA A 112 -7.90 6.21 0.74
CA ALA A 112 -8.34 5.71 2.03
C ALA A 112 -9.58 6.45 2.57
N LEU A 113 -9.63 7.76 2.42
CA LEU A 113 -10.76 8.59 2.89
C LEU A 113 -12.09 8.20 2.22
N ARG A 114 -12.06 7.73 0.98
CA ARG A 114 -13.26 7.19 0.31
C ARG A 114 -13.81 5.95 1.02
N PHE A 115 -12.96 5.23 1.75
CA PHE A 115 -13.27 4.01 2.50
C PHE A 115 -13.11 4.24 4.00
N GLY A 116 -13.56 5.38 4.49
CA GLY A 116 -13.40 5.81 5.90
C GLY A 116 -14.06 4.89 6.94
N HIS A 117 -14.83 3.90 6.51
CA HIS A 117 -15.37 2.84 7.37
C HIS A 117 -14.33 1.74 7.66
N LEU A 118 -13.23 1.68 6.91
CA LEU A 118 -12.16 0.71 7.12
C LEU A 118 -11.08 1.33 8.01
N PRO A 119 -10.75 0.73 9.16
CA PRO A 119 -9.57 1.09 9.91
C PRO A 119 -8.33 1.05 9.01
N THR A 120 -7.58 2.13 8.96
CA THR A 120 -6.43 2.27 8.05
C THR A 120 -5.17 2.63 8.83
N LEU A 121 -4.11 1.88 8.58
CA LEU A 121 -2.79 2.13 9.13
C LEU A 121 -1.81 2.49 8.01
N PHE A 122 -1.08 3.59 8.18
CA PHE A 122 0.04 3.95 7.31
C PHE A 122 1.34 3.42 7.92
N LEU A 123 2.07 2.63 7.16
CA LEU A 123 3.37 2.11 7.54
C LEU A 123 4.45 2.78 6.70
N SER A 124 5.38 3.43 7.37
CA SER A 124 6.56 4.00 6.72
C SER A 124 7.68 2.97 6.61
N ALA A 125 8.54 3.15 5.63
CA ALA A 125 9.71 2.29 5.44
C ALA A 125 10.86 2.61 6.43
N GLY A 126 10.72 3.66 7.21
CA GLY A 126 11.74 4.14 8.14
C GLY A 126 12.53 5.32 7.59
N ALA A 127 13.40 5.88 8.41
CA ALA A 127 14.32 6.93 8.00
C ALA A 127 15.41 6.34 7.09
N MET A 128 15.77 7.06 6.04
CA MET A 128 16.94 6.71 5.24
C MET A 128 18.21 6.90 6.07
N PRO A 129 19.17 5.97 6.01
CA PRO A 129 20.48 6.22 6.59
C PRO A 129 21.11 7.44 5.94
N THR A 130 21.76 8.27 6.74
CA THR A 130 22.60 9.36 6.21
C THR A 130 23.75 8.76 5.42
N GLY A 131 23.88 9.18 4.17
CA GLY A 131 25.01 8.82 3.32
C GLY A 131 26.32 9.47 3.78
#